data_36b742f660051367b34ae575617566d3
#
_entry.id   36b742f660051367b34ae575617566d3
#
_cell.length_a   1.000
_cell.length_b   1.000
_cell.length_c   1.000
_cell.angle_alpha   90.00
_cell.angle_beta   90.00
_cell.angle_gamma   90.00
#
_symmetry.space_group_name_H-M   'P 1'
#
loop_
_entity.id
_entity.type
_entity.pdbx_description
1 polymer ?
#
loop_
_entity_poly.entity_id
_entity_poly.type
_entity_poly.pdbx_seq_one_letter_code
_entity_poly.pdbx_strand_id
1 'polypeptide(L)'
;AIYNTHGHYDHIGAVHDLKLKYDIKFFVHSGDKKIIKHGNLYRIIFDDTKMIKIPKIDYLLESENNSLIPSEWKFECLYTPGHTEGSCCFIFDGVLFTGDTLLKDGTGRTDLPGGDDEIIKESVKILRNIKADKYVFPGHGKPFYLKQVINNI
;
A
#
# COMPACT_ATOMS: atom_id res chain seq x y z
N ALA A 1 3.02 14.92 4.57
CA ALA A 1 2.55 13.63 5.09
C ALA A 1 3.09 12.48 4.25
N ILE A 2 3.14 11.28 4.83
CA ILE A 2 3.40 10.01 4.14
C ILE A 2 2.15 9.17 4.28
N TYR A 3 1.51 8.84 3.18
CA TYR A 3 0.43 7.84 3.10
C TYR A 3 1.02 6.56 2.52
N ASN A 4 1.03 5.48 3.31
CA ASN A 4 1.66 4.22 2.90
C ASN A 4 0.61 3.23 2.40
N THR A 5 0.90 2.60 1.28
CA THR A 5 -0.01 1.60 0.70
C THR A 5 -0.14 0.38 1.58
N HIS A 6 0.95 -0.08 2.22
CA HIS A 6 0.96 -1.21 3.15
C HIS A 6 2.23 -1.24 4.00
N GLY A 7 2.26 -2.13 5.00
CA GLY A 7 3.25 -2.12 6.08
C GLY A 7 4.47 -3.00 5.90
N HIS A 8 4.77 -3.56 4.71
CA HIS A 8 5.97 -4.37 4.53
C HIS A 8 7.25 -3.55 4.70
N TYR A 9 8.31 -4.20 5.16
CA TYR A 9 9.56 -3.55 5.59
C TYR A 9 10.25 -2.76 4.46
N ASP A 10 10.16 -3.20 3.22
CA ASP A 10 10.72 -2.54 2.03
C ASP A 10 9.94 -1.26 1.66
N HIS A 11 8.67 -1.16 2.04
CA HIS A 11 7.84 0.02 1.85
C HIS A 11 7.90 1.01 3.01
N ILE A 12 8.37 0.60 4.19
CA ILE A 12 8.49 1.48 5.37
C ILE A 12 9.92 1.83 5.75
N GLY A 13 10.93 1.26 5.07
CA GLY A 13 12.34 1.35 5.47
C GLY A 13 12.88 2.78 5.58
N ALA A 14 12.41 3.71 4.75
CA ALA A 14 12.83 5.12 4.77
C ALA A 14 11.90 6.02 5.60
N VAL A 15 10.74 5.54 6.04
CA VAL A 15 9.69 6.38 6.66
C VAL A 15 10.18 7.07 7.93
N HIS A 16 10.93 6.37 8.79
CA HIS A 16 11.47 6.95 10.03
C HIS A 16 12.36 8.17 9.72
N ASP A 17 13.30 8.03 8.81
CA ASP A 17 14.26 9.08 8.50
C ASP A 17 13.61 10.26 7.74
N LEU A 18 12.64 9.97 6.86
CA LEU A 18 11.83 11.01 6.20
C LEU A 18 11.00 11.81 7.20
N LYS A 19 10.38 11.15 8.18
CA LYS A 19 9.63 11.83 9.25
C LYS A 19 10.51 12.80 10.03
N LEU A 20 11.71 12.37 10.41
CA LEU A 20 12.65 13.23 11.15
C LEU A 20 13.14 14.40 10.30
N LYS A 21 13.45 14.13 9.02
CA LYS A 21 14.01 15.14 8.12
C LYS A 21 13.02 16.26 7.78
N TYR A 22 11.74 15.90 7.59
CA TYR A 22 10.73 16.83 7.07
C TYR A 22 9.65 17.19 8.08
N ASP A 23 9.72 16.67 9.31
CA ASP A 23 8.69 16.85 10.36
C ASP A 23 7.27 16.52 9.85
N ILE A 24 7.12 15.38 9.18
CA ILE A 24 5.87 14.97 8.55
C ILE A 24 5.23 13.76 9.24
N LYS A 25 3.93 13.61 9.08
CA LYS A 25 3.13 12.55 9.69
C LYS A 25 3.07 11.32 8.80
N PHE A 26 2.97 10.15 9.44
CA PHE A 26 2.89 8.84 8.80
C PHE A 26 1.50 8.23 9.02
N PHE A 27 0.87 7.92 7.89
CA PHE A 27 -0.47 7.33 7.80
C PHE A 27 -0.38 5.94 7.18
N VAL A 28 -1.04 4.97 7.77
CA VAL A 28 -1.14 3.60 7.28
C VAL A 28 -2.45 2.98 7.78
N HIS A 29 -2.98 2.00 7.07
CA HIS A 29 -4.19 1.30 7.48
C HIS A 29 -3.96 0.48 8.77
N SER A 30 -4.97 0.42 9.63
CA SER A 30 -4.91 -0.23 10.95
C SER A 30 -4.58 -1.73 10.87
N GLY A 31 -4.98 -2.41 9.80
CA GLY A 31 -4.67 -3.82 9.55
C GLY A 31 -3.17 -4.13 9.53
N ASP A 32 -2.34 -3.16 9.16
CA ASP A 32 -0.88 -3.38 9.04
C ASP A 32 -0.07 -3.04 10.29
N LYS A 33 -0.69 -2.69 11.41
CA LYS A 33 0.01 -2.39 12.67
C LYS A 33 0.94 -3.53 13.11
N LYS A 34 0.48 -4.77 12.98
CA LYS A 34 1.27 -5.96 13.37
C LYS A 34 2.46 -6.17 12.44
N ILE A 35 2.25 -6.07 11.14
CA ILE A 35 3.29 -6.23 10.12
C ILE A 35 4.39 -5.19 10.33
N ILE A 36 4.04 -3.93 10.52
CA ILE A 36 5.00 -2.85 10.80
C ILE A 36 5.78 -3.15 12.08
N LYS A 37 5.11 -3.52 13.16
CA LYS A 37 5.76 -3.84 14.44
C LYS A 37 6.79 -4.97 14.30
N HIS A 38 6.52 -5.95 13.47
CA HIS A 38 7.38 -7.12 13.26
C HIS A 38 8.25 -7.00 11.99
N GLY A 39 8.33 -5.84 11.35
CA GLY A 39 9.01 -5.64 10.07
C GLY A 39 10.47 -6.12 10.06
N ASN A 40 11.22 -5.93 11.15
CA ASN A 40 12.58 -6.44 11.24
C ASN A 40 12.66 -7.96 11.36
N LEU A 41 11.70 -8.60 12.00
CA LEU A 41 11.62 -10.08 12.06
C LEU A 41 11.39 -10.66 10.66
N TYR A 42 10.43 -10.11 9.93
CA TYR A 42 10.16 -10.55 8.55
C TYR A 42 11.34 -10.31 7.63
N ARG A 43 12.03 -9.17 7.79
CA ARG A 43 13.23 -8.88 7.02
C ARG A 43 14.33 -9.91 7.24
N ILE A 44 14.62 -10.29 8.46
CA ILE A 44 15.62 -11.33 8.78
C ILE A 44 15.25 -12.68 8.16
N ILE A 45 13.95 -13.02 8.14
CA ILE A 45 13.48 -14.31 7.63
C ILE A 45 13.52 -14.36 6.10
N PHE A 46 13.20 -13.25 5.41
CA PHE A 46 12.90 -13.27 3.98
C PHE A 46 13.93 -12.57 3.08
N ASP A 47 14.78 -11.69 3.60
CA ASP A 47 15.58 -10.85 2.71
C ASP A 47 17.01 -10.56 3.21
N ASP A 48 17.19 -9.94 4.40
CA ASP A 48 18.49 -9.40 4.79
C ASP A 48 18.63 -9.28 6.31
N THR A 49 19.87 -9.19 6.73
CA THR A 49 20.27 -8.98 8.13
C THR A 49 20.24 -7.50 8.56
N LYS A 50 20.08 -6.55 7.65
CA LYS A 50 20.13 -5.13 7.93
C LYS A 50 18.81 -4.63 8.52
N MET A 51 18.80 -4.29 9.81
CA MET A 51 17.64 -3.76 10.52
C MET A 51 17.21 -2.38 9.96
N ILE A 52 15.91 -2.17 9.88
CA ILE A 52 15.32 -0.84 9.62
C ILE A 52 14.89 -0.19 10.94
N LYS A 53 14.82 1.13 10.97
CA LYS A 53 14.20 1.86 12.07
C LYS A 53 12.69 1.82 11.89
N ILE A 54 12.01 1.03 12.74
CA ILE A 54 10.54 0.92 12.67
C ILE A 54 9.91 2.30 12.92
N PRO A 55 9.13 2.84 11.98
CA PRO A 55 8.55 4.16 12.13
C PRO A 55 7.41 4.15 13.15
N LYS A 56 7.31 5.22 13.96
CA LYS A 56 6.12 5.46 14.75
C LYS A 56 4.97 5.86 13.84
N ILE A 57 3.86 5.14 13.91
CA ILE A 57 2.61 5.47 13.23
C ILE A 57 2.00 6.68 13.94
N ASP A 58 1.62 7.72 13.19
CA ASP A 58 0.93 8.89 13.74
C ASP A 58 -0.58 8.75 13.61
N TYR A 59 -1.07 8.24 12.48
CA TYR A 59 -2.49 8.10 12.20
C TYR A 59 -2.79 6.77 11.53
N LEU A 60 -3.93 6.19 11.90
CA LEU A 60 -4.45 4.98 11.30
C LEU A 60 -5.57 5.34 10.32
N LEU A 61 -5.45 4.85 9.10
CA LEU A 61 -6.54 4.84 8.13
C LEU A 61 -7.47 3.68 8.46
N GLU A 62 -8.78 3.92 8.32
CA GLU A 62 -9.81 2.90 8.47
C GLU A 62 -10.60 2.80 7.17
N SER A 63 -11.08 1.60 6.85
CA SER A 63 -11.72 1.29 5.56
C SER A 63 -12.92 2.19 5.22
N GLU A 64 -13.62 2.68 6.24
CA GLU A 64 -14.83 3.47 6.07
C GLU A 64 -14.65 4.97 6.39
N ASN A 65 -13.45 5.39 6.78
CA ASN A 65 -13.22 6.75 7.25
C ASN A 65 -12.02 7.42 6.58
N ASN A 66 -12.32 8.22 5.57
CA ASN A 66 -11.33 9.05 4.87
C ASN A 66 -11.17 10.47 5.48
N SER A 67 -11.68 10.70 6.69
CA SER A 67 -11.64 12.04 7.33
C SER A 67 -10.23 12.58 7.61
N LEU A 68 -9.22 11.71 7.60
CA LEU A 68 -7.81 12.07 7.75
C LEU A 68 -7.15 12.55 6.45
N ILE A 69 -7.89 12.52 5.34
CA ILE A 69 -7.43 13.00 4.04
C ILE A 69 -8.02 14.41 3.85
N PRO A 70 -7.19 15.44 3.60
CA PRO A 70 -7.71 16.78 3.36
C PRO A 70 -8.67 16.78 2.16
N SER A 71 -9.88 17.31 2.36
CA SER A 71 -10.94 17.29 1.35
C SER A 71 -10.61 18.13 0.09
N GLU A 72 -9.73 19.13 0.24
CA GLU A 72 -9.22 19.95 -0.87
C GLU A 72 -8.24 19.21 -1.77
N TRP A 73 -7.70 18.08 -1.32
CA TRP A 73 -6.85 17.22 -2.14
C TRP A 73 -7.74 16.28 -2.96
N LYS A 74 -7.50 16.20 -4.24
CA LYS A 74 -8.08 15.15 -5.10
C LYS A 74 -7.43 13.80 -4.79
N PHE A 75 -7.57 13.37 -3.55
CA PHE A 75 -6.94 12.18 -2.99
C PHE A 75 -8.02 11.23 -2.48
N GLU A 76 -8.00 10.02 -2.98
CA GLU A 76 -8.95 8.96 -2.63
C GLU A 76 -8.15 7.74 -2.15
N CYS A 77 -8.58 7.17 -1.03
CA CYS A 77 -8.04 5.93 -0.50
C CYS A 77 -9.03 4.80 -0.77
N LEU A 78 -8.57 3.78 -1.46
CA LEU A 78 -9.31 2.54 -1.72
C LEU A 78 -8.72 1.45 -0.84
N TYR A 79 -9.51 0.90 0.07
CA TYR A 79 -9.11 -0.27 0.84
C TYR A 79 -9.10 -1.51 -0.06
N THR A 80 -7.92 -2.11 -0.22
CA THR A 80 -7.66 -3.21 -1.16
C THR A 80 -6.81 -4.30 -0.51
N PRO A 81 -7.33 -4.98 0.52
CA PRO A 81 -6.61 -6.01 1.28
C PRO A 81 -6.29 -7.23 0.43
N GLY A 82 -5.42 -8.09 0.95
CA GLY A 82 -5.11 -9.40 0.39
C GLY A 82 -3.62 -9.60 0.09
N HIS A 83 -2.85 -8.57 -0.27
CA HIS A 83 -1.39 -8.63 -0.18
C HIS A 83 -0.95 -8.49 1.30
N THR A 84 -1.57 -7.56 2.01
CA THR A 84 -1.60 -7.48 3.47
C THR A 84 -3.02 -7.19 3.94
N GLU A 85 -3.31 -7.36 5.25
CA GLU A 85 -4.60 -6.99 5.84
C GLU A 85 -4.91 -5.50 5.69
N GLY A 86 -3.88 -4.63 5.66
CA GLY A 86 -4.02 -3.17 5.59
C GLY A 86 -3.70 -2.58 4.23
N SER A 87 -3.58 -3.38 3.17
CA SER A 87 -3.28 -2.87 1.83
C SER A 87 -4.32 -1.86 1.34
N CYS A 88 -3.83 -0.73 0.82
CA CYS A 88 -4.63 0.33 0.21
C CYS A 88 -4.03 0.76 -1.13
N CYS A 89 -4.91 1.13 -2.05
CA CYS A 89 -4.54 1.88 -3.24
C CYS A 89 -4.92 3.35 -3.06
N PHE A 90 -4.16 4.25 -3.67
CA PHE A 90 -4.43 5.68 -3.60
C PHE A 90 -4.62 6.26 -4.99
N ILE A 91 -5.67 7.07 -5.17
CA ILE A 91 -5.83 7.90 -6.36
C ILE A 91 -5.48 9.33 -5.96
N PHE A 92 -4.54 9.92 -6.66
CA PHE A 92 -4.13 11.30 -6.45
C PHE A 92 -3.94 11.99 -7.79
N ASP A 93 -4.65 13.09 -8.00
CA ASP A 93 -4.59 13.91 -9.23
C ASP A 93 -4.68 13.07 -10.54
N GLY A 94 -5.57 12.08 -10.52
CA GLY A 94 -5.81 11.23 -11.68
C GLY A 94 -4.86 10.04 -11.87
N VAL A 95 -3.84 9.92 -11.03
CA VAL A 95 -2.87 8.83 -11.00
C VAL A 95 -3.25 7.81 -9.94
N LEU A 96 -2.97 6.53 -10.16
CA LEU A 96 -3.26 5.44 -9.24
C LEU A 96 -1.98 4.82 -8.69
N PHE A 97 -1.83 4.81 -7.38
CA PHE A 97 -0.76 4.12 -6.66
C PHE A 97 -1.33 2.83 -6.08
N THR A 98 -0.89 1.68 -6.55
CA THR A 98 -1.47 0.38 -6.19
C THR A 98 -0.70 -0.35 -5.09
N GLY A 99 0.48 0.14 -4.70
CA GLY A 99 1.35 -0.68 -3.87
C GLY A 99 1.53 -2.06 -4.51
N ASP A 100 1.36 -3.10 -3.71
CA ASP A 100 1.48 -4.48 -4.16
C ASP A 100 0.13 -5.18 -4.37
N THR A 101 -0.97 -4.43 -4.35
CA THR A 101 -2.28 -4.99 -4.73
C THR A 101 -2.30 -5.36 -6.21
N LEU A 102 -1.78 -4.47 -7.08
CA LEU A 102 -1.72 -4.68 -8.52
C LEU A 102 -0.36 -4.25 -9.06
N LEU A 103 0.34 -5.20 -9.67
CA LEU A 103 1.60 -5.04 -10.38
C LEU A 103 1.37 -5.19 -11.89
N LYS A 104 2.37 -4.87 -12.69
CA LYS A 104 2.24 -4.98 -14.16
C LYS A 104 1.98 -6.41 -14.63
N ASP A 105 2.54 -7.39 -13.94
CA ASP A 105 2.51 -8.81 -14.34
C ASP A 105 1.53 -9.64 -13.48
N GLY A 106 0.64 -8.98 -12.71
CA GLY A 106 -0.36 -9.63 -11.86
C GLY A 106 -0.58 -8.93 -10.53
N THR A 107 -0.85 -9.67 -9.49
CA THR A 107 -0.98 -9.18 -8.10
C THR A 107 0.30 -9.40 -7.30
N GLY A 108 0.46 -8.68 -6.19
CA GLY A 108 1.48 -9.00 -5.20
C GLY A 108 1.26 -10.40 -4.59
N ARG A 109 2.32 -10.95 -4.02
CA ARG A 109 2.27 -12.25 -3.35
C ARG A 109 1.36 -12.21 -2.12
N THR A 110 0.78 -13.34 -1.78
CA THR A 110 -0.20 -13.48 -0.69
C THR A 110 0.21 -14.55 0.33
N ASP A 111 1.37 -15.16 0.15
CA ASP A 111 1.93 -16.21 1.01
C ASP A 111 2.71 -15.69 2.23
N LEU A 112 2.79 -14.37 2.38
CA LEU A 112 3.36 -13.72 3.58
C LEU A 112 2.28 -13.50 4.65
N PRO A 113 2.68 -13.30 5.93
CA PRO A 113 1.72 -13.05 7.00
C PRO A 113 0.79 -11.87 6.73
N GLY A 114 -0.51 -12.10 6.79
CA GLY A 114 -1.55 -11.11 6.45
C GLY A 114 -1.99 -11.16 4.99
N GLY A 115 -1.39 -12.05 4.17
CA GLY A 115 -1.81 -12.27 2.79
C GLY A 115 -2.97 -13.25 2.67
N ASP A 116 -3.82 -13.07 1.64
CA ASP A 116 -4.97 -13.92 1.32
C ASP A 116 -5.31 -13.85 -0.17
N ASP A 117 -5.25 -15.01 -0.84
CA ASP A 117 -5.47 -15.16 -2.29
C ASP A 117 -6.91 -14.83 -2.73
N GLU A 118 -7.89 -15.11 -1.90
CA GLU A 118 -9.28 -14.83 -2.27
C GLU A 118 -9.60 -13.34 -2.04
N ILE A 119 -9.08 -12.78 -0.97
CA ILE A 119 -9.30 -11.37 -0.66
C ILE A 119 -8.64 -10.46 -1.72
N ILE A 120 -7.43 -10.78 -2.19
CA ILE A 120 -6.76 -9.95 -3.21
C ILE A 120 -7.53 -9.95 -4.53
N LYS A 121 -8.19 -11.06 -4.89
CA LYS A 121 -9.05 -11.12 -6.09
C LYS A 121 -10.25 -10.18 -5.96
N GLU A 122 -10.86 -10.09 -4.78
CA GLU A 122 -11.93 -9.12 -4.53
C GLU A 122 -11.42 -7.67 -4.63
N SER A 123 -10.23 -7.41 -4.11
CA SER A 123 -9.57 -6.10 -4.22
C SER A 123 -9.29 -5.72 -5.68
N VAL A 124 -8.87 -6.67 -6.51
CA VAL A 124 -8.72 -6.45 -7.96
C VAL A 124 -10.05 -6.07 -8.62
N LYS A 125 -11.18 -6.64 -8.17
CA LYS A 125 -12.51 -6.25 -8.70
C LYS A 125 -12.84 -4.78 -8.38
N ILE A 126 -12.42 -4.27 -7.22
CA ILE A 126 -12.56 -2.84 -6.88
C ILE A 126 -11.83 -1.99 -7.91
N LEU A 127 -10.58 -2.33 -8.23
CA LEU A 127 -9.78 -1.62 -9.24
C LEU A 127 -10.38 -1.73 -10.64
N ARG A 128 -10.97 -2.88 -10.98
CA ARG A 128 -11.64 -3.11 -12.28
C ARG A 128 -12.84 -2.19 -12.48
N ASN A 129 -13.52 -1.78 -11.41
CA ASN A 129 -14.65 -0.86 -11.45
C ASN A 129 -14.26 0.61 -11.71
N ILE A 130 -12.97 0.94 -11.69
CA ILE A 130 -12.49 2.28 -12.04
C ILE A 130 -12.75 2.54 -13.52
N LYS A 131 -13.67 3.45 -13.82
CA LYS A 131 -14.14 3.72 -15.19
C LYS A 131 -13.06 4.32 -16.09
N ALA A 132 -12.35 5.33 -15.57
CA ALA A 132 -11.30 6.01 -16.31
C ALA A 132 -10.03 5.17 -16.34
N ASP A 133 -9.36 5.09 -17.47
CA ASP A 133 -8.04 4.50 -17.56
C ASP A 133 -7.05 5.37 -16.74
N LYS A 134 -6.34 4.75 -15.82
CA LYS A 134 -5.41 5.43 -14.92
C LYS A 134 -3.97 5.05 -15.26
N TYR A 135 -3.07 6.00 -15.13
CA TYR A 135 -1.65 5.68 -15.10
C TYR A 135 -1.28 5.17 -13.70
N VAL A 136 -0.78 3.95 -13.65
CA VAL A 136 -0.54 3.20 -12.41
C VAL A 136 0.94 3.26 -12.04
N PHE A 137 1.22 3.61 -10.78
CA PHE A 137 2.50 3.43 -10.14
C PHE A 137 2.38 2.29 -9.12
N PRO A 138 2.88 1.09 -9.46
CA PRO A 138 2.89 -0.04 -8.54
C PRO A 138 4.00 0.09 -7.49
N GLY A 139 3.95 -0.73 -6.45
CA GLY A 139 5.02 -0.82 -5.45
C GLY A 139 6.33 -1.34 -6.04
N HIS A 140 6.24 -2.29 -6.94
CA HIS A 140 7.37 -2.89 -7.65
C HIS A 140 7.18 -2.87 -9.17
N GLY A 141 8.28 -2.81 -9.90
CA GLY A 141 8.28 -2.87 -11.36
C GLY A 141 8.03 -1.52 -12.05
N LYS A 142 7.60 -1.58 -13.31
CA LYS A 142 7.41 -0.39 -14.14
C LYS A 142 5.97 0.11 -14.10
N PRO A 143 5.74 1.43 -14.18
CA PRO A 143 4.40 1.98 -14.35
C PRO A 143 3.71 1.46 -15.62
N PHE A 144 2.37 1.45 -15.61
CA PHE A 144 1.54 0.96 -16.70
C PHE A 144 0.18 1.67 -16.72
N TYR A 145 -0.62 1.46 -17.78
CA TYR A 145 -2.01 1.89 -17.80
C TYR A 145 -2.91 0.79 -17.23
N LEU A 146 -3.84 1.15 -16.34
CA LEU A 146 -4.68 0.21 -15.61
C LEU A 146 -5.37 -0.81 -16.52
N LYS A 147 -5.97 -0.35 -17.62
CA LYS A 147 -6.72 -1.22 -18.53
C LYS A 147 -5.86 -2.20 -19.33
N GLN A 148 -4.55 -1.94 -19.43
CA GLN A 148 -3.62 -2.87 -20.06
C GLN A 148 -3.43 -4.16 -19.25
N VAL A 149 -3.64 -4.09 -17.93
CA VAL A 149 -3.37 -5.18 -16.99
C VAL A 149 -4.66 -5.75 -16.42
N ILE A 150 -5.55 -4.90 -15.93
CA ILE A 150 -6.74 -5.29 -15.16
C ILE A 150 -7.73 -6.19 -15.92
N ASN A 151 -7.71 -6.14 -17.25
CA ASN A 151 -8.57 -6.97 -18.10
C ASN A 151 -8.01 -8.38 -18.34
N ASN A 152 -6.76 -8.63 -17.96
CA ASN A 152 -6.05 -9.89 -18.21
C ASN A 152 -5.83 -10.71 -16.92
N ILE A 153 -6.30 -10.22 -15.78
CA ILE A 153 -6.18 -10.87 -14.47
C ILE A 153 -7.56 -11.27 -13.92
#